data_86d2ba4b14548f0017a8526a059f58d9
#
_entry.id   86d2ba4b14548f0017a8526a059f58d9
#
_cell.length_a   1.000
_cell.length_b   1.000
_cell.length_c   1.000
_cell.angle_alpha   90.00
_cell.angle_beta   90.00
_cell.angle_gamma   90.00
#
_symmetry.space_group_name_H-M   'P 1'
#
loop_
_entity.id
_entity.type
_entity.pdbx_description
1 polymer ?
#
loop_
_entity_poly.entity_id
_entity_poly.type
_entity_poly.pdbx_seq_one_letter_code
_entity_poly.pdbx_strand_id
1 'polypeptide(L)'
;MSKITAFSLDENTRRYYLDVMGIQCWQLRNAEDRLAEEKQGAEQGSLAKNNRDVNSADIITGNNNWSLLETTIQRCEKCQLCVTRKQAIVGRGNQSAELMFVLLAPSSSDDESGRVCSGDDNDLFSKMLAAINVDIDDVYITSLLKCSVPARHTVSAKEVKQCSAHLKQQIQLMQPKLLIVLGETTIRCLLQKNMSLEDFRAMNTKSPFEIDSVPVFVSYSPQELLQQPEYKRKAWTDLQQLEKMFKTQ
;
A
#
# COMPACT_ATOMS: atom_id res chain seq x y z
N MET A 1 19.45 -5.27 10.40
CA MET A 1 19.33 -3.89 9.87
C MET A 1 19.34 -3.95 8.36
N SER A 2 18.20 -4.22 7.76
CA SER A 2 18.05 -4.16 6.30
C SER A 2 17.89 -2.69 5.92
N LYS A 3 18.92 -2.12 5.30
CA LYS A 3 18.84 -0.80 4.69
C LYS A 3 17.90 -0.92 3.50
N ILE A 4 16.81 -0.16 3.48
CA ILE A 4 16.06 0.11 2.26
C ILE A 4 17.07 0.75 1.31
N THR A 5 17.50 0.01 0.30
CA THR A 5 18.36 0.54 -0.76
C THR A 5 17.49 1.50 -1.56
N ALA A 6 17.65 2.80 -1.30
CA ALA A 6 17.04 3.85 -2.11
C ALA A 6 17.54 3.68 -3.55
N PHE A 7 16.76 3.03 -4.40
CA PHE A 7 16.94 3.11 -5.84
C PHE A 7 16.64 4.57 -6.23
N SER A 8 17.68 5.32 -6.52
CA SER A 8 17.53 6.64 -7.12
C SER A 8 17.03 6.43 -8.54
N LEU A 9 15.72 6.50 -8.75
CA LEU A 9 15.18 6.65 -10.08
C LEU A 9 15.73 7.93 -10.69
N ASP A 10 16.19 7.86 -11.94
CA ASP A 10 16.50 9.06 -12.69
C ASP A 10 15.22 9.91 -12.86
N GLU A 11 15.40 11.21 -13.05
CA GLU A 11 14.28 12.16 -13.16
C GLU A 11 13.33 11.83 -14.32
N ASN A 12 13.83 11.18 -15.39
CA ASN A 12 13.03 10.78 -16.54
C ASN A 12 12.10 9.62 -16.20
N THR A 13 12.59 8.62 -15.48
CA THR A 13 11.79 7.49 -14.97
C THR A 13 10.73 7.99 -13.99
N ARG A 14 11.09 8.91 -13.10
CA ARG A 14 10.14 9.54 -12.17
C ARG A 14 9.03 10.28 -12.91
N ARG A 15 9.37 11.05 -13.96
CA ARG A 15 8.40 11.77 -14.81
C ARG A 15 7.49 10.81 -15.56
N TYR A 16 8.04 9.72 -16.09
CA TYR A 16 7.24 8.69 -16.73
C TYR A 16 6.16 8.15 -15.80
N TYR A 17 6.50 7.83 -14.53
CA TYR A 17 5.51 7.37 -13.56
C TYR A 17 4.46 8.44 -13.23
N LEU A 18 4.85 9.71 -13.12
CA LEU A 18 3.92 10.82 -12.89
C LEU A 18 2.96 11.01 -14.06
N ASP A 19 3.46 10.94 -15.29
CA ASP A 19 2.65 11.04 -16.51
C ASP A 19 1.66 9.87 -16.61
N VAL A 20 2.10 8.65 -16.34
CA VAL A 20 1.22 7.46 -16.32
C VAL A 20 0.15 7.56 -15.21
N MET A 21 0.45 8.23 -14.09
CA MET A 21 -0.55 8.56 -13.07
C MET A 21 -1.50 9.69 -13.49
N GLY A 22 -1.27 10.32 -14.66
CA GLY A 22 -2.04 11.47 -15.16
C GLY A 22 -1.72 12.78 -14.42
N ILE A 23 -0.55 12.87 -13.79
CA ILE A 23 -0.06 14.07 -13.12
C ILE A 23 0.81 14.86 -14.12
N GLN A 24 0.33 15.99 -14.61
CA GLN A 24 1.10 16.85 -15.52
C GLN A 24 2.26 17.53 -14.80
N CYS A 25 3.49 17.20 -15.21
CA CYS A 25 4.70 17.87 -14.75
C CYS A 25 5.04 19.02 -15.70
N TRP A 26 4.98 20.24 -15.22
CA TRP A 26 5.40 21.44 -15.98
C TRP A 26 6.90 21.64 -15.83
N GLN A 27 7.60 21.85 -16.97
CA GLN A 27 9.01 22.24 -17.02
C GLN A 27 9.16 23.65 -17.55
N LEU A 28 10.11 24.41 -16.98
CA LEU A 28 10.65 25.57 -17.66
C LEU A 28 11.41 25.08 -18.91
N ARG A 29 10.94 25.46 -20.09
CA ARG A 29 11.65 25.19 -21.36
C ARG A 29 12.94 26.01 -21.40
N ASN A 30 14.08 25.36 -21.23
CA ASN A 30 15.35 25.96 -21.61
C ASN A 30 15.49 25.90 -23.13
N ALA A 31 16.10 26.93 -23.73
CA ALA A 31 16.16 27.10 -25.19
C ALA A 31 17.02 26.05 -25.93
N GLU A 32 17.68 25.14 -25.23
CA GLU A 32 18.58 24.12 -25.78
C GLU A 32 17.92 22.75 -26.05
N ASP A 33 16.69 22.52 -25.59
CA ASP A 33 16.01 21.20 -25.73
C ASP A 33 15.33 20.99 -27.10
N ARG A 34 15.50 21.88 -28.05
CA ARG A 34 14.82 21.77 -29.36
C ARG A 34 15.49 20.87 -30.40
N LEU A 35 16.65 20.28 -30.08
CA LEU A 35 17.45 19.51 -31.06
C LEU A 35 17.62 18.01 -30.78
N ALA A 36 16.94 17.45 -29.78
CA ALA A 36 17.15 16.06 -29.36
C ALA A 36 15.99 15.08 -29.64
N GLU A 37 14.91 15.49 -30.31
CA GLU A 37 13.73 14.63 -30.54
C GLU A 37 13.76 13.75 -31.80
N GLU A 38 14.88 13.70 -32.51
CA GLU A 38 15.03 12.72 -33.62
C GLU A 38 16.19 11.78 -33.36
N LYS A 39 15.98 10.69 -32.69
CA LYS A 39 16.60 9.35 -32.83
C LYS A 39 16.49 8.57 -31.51
N GLN A 40 15.64 7.54 -31.50
CA GLN A 40 15.97 6.20 -31.04
C GLN A 40 14.70 5.36 -30.93
N GLY A 41 14.57 4.52 -31.96
CA GLY A 41 13.73 3.33 -31.89
C GLY A 41 14.60 2.14 -31.51
N ALA A 42 13.98 1.20 -30.85
CA ALA A 42 14.30 -0.22 -30.71
C ALA A 42 15.61 -0.62 -30.02
N GLU A 43 15.45 -1.29 -28.89
CA GLU A 43 16.07 -2.61 -28.68
C GLU A 43 15.42 -3.35 -27.51
N GLN A 44 14.99 -4.59 -27.80
CA GLN A 44 14.51 -5.60 -26.86
C GLN A 44 15.72 -6.33 -26.26
N GLY A 45 15.62 -6.71 -24.98
CA GLY A 45 16.64 -7.56 -24.37
C GLY A 45 16.30 -8.11 -22.99
N SER A 46 15.66 -9.29 -22.98
CA SER A 46 16.09 -10.48 -22.24
C SER A 46 16.07 -10.50 -20.70
N LEU A 47 15.17 -11.32 -20.22
CA LEU A 47 15.03 -11.84 -18.85
C LEU A 47 16.25 -12.64 -18.39
N ALA A 48 16.76 -12.33 -17.21
CA ALA A 48 17.64 -13.24 -16.46
C ALA A 48 17.01 -13.55 -15.09
N LYS A 49 16.65 -14.81 -14.88
CA LYS A 49 16.24 -15.39 -13.60
C LYS A 49 17.48 -15.56 -12.73
N ASN A 50 17.47 -15.01 -11.53
CA ASN A 50 18.42 -15.40 -10.48
C ASN A 50 17.68 -15.99 -9.29
N ASN A 51 17.78 -17.31 -9.17
CA ASN A 51 17.53 -18.04 -7.93
C ASN A 51 18.61 -17.68 -6.92
N ARG A 52 18.25 -17.25 -5.74
CA ARG A 52 19.13 -17.24 -4.57
C ARG A 52 18.52 -18.13 -3.50
N ASP A 53 19.26 -19.20 -3.22
CA ASP A 53 19.04 -20.11 -2.10
C ASP A 53 19.10 -19.33 -0.78
N VAL A 54 18.08 -19.47 0.04
CA VAL A 54 18.02 -18.88 1.37
C VAL A 54 18.45 -19.93 2.39
N ASN A 55 19.55 -19.67 3.07
CA ASN A 55 20.11 -20.50 4.12
C ASN A 55 19.18 -20.55 5.34
N SER A 56 18.81 -21.76 5.73
CA SER A 56 17.93 -22.08 6.85
C SER A 56 18.75 -22.18 8.14
N ALA A 57 18.80 -21.13 8.94
CA ALA A 57 19.12 -21.21 10.37
C ALA A 57 19.05 -19.81 10.97
N ASP A 58 17.86 -19.38 11.45
CA ASP A 58 17.66 -18.39 12.53
C ASP A 58 16.19 -17.93 12.64
N ILE A 59 15.22 -18.86 12.52
CA ILE A 59 13.79 -18.51 12.47
C ILE A 59 12.95 -19.46 13.34
N ILE A 60 13.23 -19.53 14.64
CA ILE A 60 12.44 -20.49 15.46
C ILE A 60 11.33 -19.83 16.31
N THR A 61 11.29 -18.50 16.48
CA THR A 61 10.24 -17.87 17.32
C THR A 61 9.26 -16.95 16.60
N GLY A 62 9.65 -16.30 15.50
CA GLY A 62 8.78 -15.38 14.74
C GLY A 62 7.86 -16.07 13.73
N ASN A 63 8.37 -17.06 12.99
CA ASN A 63 7.62 -17.73 11.91
C ASN A 63 6.40 -18.52 12.39
N ASN A 64 6.48 -19.15 13.56
CA ASN A 64 5.34 -19.90 14.11
C ASN A 64 4.14 -19.00 14.41
N ASN A 65 4.37 -17.74 14.78
CA ASN A 65 3.30 -16.78 15.07
C ASN A 65 2.62 -16.27 13.79
N TRP A 66 3.37 -16.03 12.70
CA TRP A 66 2.78 -15.64 11.41
C TRP A 66 1.97 -16.76 10.78
N SER A 67 2.48 -17.98 10.69
CA SER A 67 1.77 -19.13 10.13
C SER A 67 0.48 -19.43 10.89
N LEU A 68 0.51 -19.27 12.23
CA LEU A 68 -0.68 -19.43 13.05
C LEU A 68 -1.71 -18.33 12.77
N LEU A 69 -1.27 -17.07 12.64
CA LEU A 69 -2.14 -15.95 12.31
C LEU A 69 -2.76 -16.12 10.92
N GLU A 70 -1.97 -16.51 9.91
CA GLU A 70 -2.44 -16.80 8.56
C GLU A 70 -3.52 -17.87 8.54
N THR A 71 -3.28 -18.99 9.22
CA THR A 71 -4.25 -20.07 9.35
C THR A 71 -5.53 -19.59 10.06
N THR A 72 -5.39 -18.77 11.10
CA THR A 72 -6.52 -18.20 11.85
C THR A 72 -7.35 -17.26 10.98
N ILE A 73 -6.72 -16.45 10.13
CA ILE A 73 -7.40 -15.54 9.19
C ILE A 73 -8.12 -16.35 8.11
N GLN A 74 -7.42 -17.31 7.50
CA GLN A 74 -7.99 -18.14 6.41
C GLN A 74 -9.23 -18.89 6.86
N ARG A 75 -9.26 -19.41 8.08
CA ARG A 75 -10.38 -20.16 8.68
C ARG A 75 -11.37 -19.28 9.46
N CYS A 76 -11.23 -17.95 9.41
CA CYS A 76 -12.06 -17.06 10.21
C CYS A 76 -13.53 -17.07 9.74
N GLU A 77 -14.46 -17.33 10.65
CA GLU A 77 -15.91 -17.32 10.43
C GLU A 77 -16.64 -16.34 11.37
N LYS A 78 -15.97 -15.30 11.85
CA LYS A 78 -16.49 -14.41 12.90
C LYS A 78 -17.58 -13.44 12.43
N CYS A 79 -17.77 -13.24 11.11
CA CYS A 79 -18.76 -12.30 10.56
C CYS A 79 -19.36 -12.82 9.26
N GLN A 80 -20.43 -12.16 8.78
CA GLN A 80 -21.16 -12.63 7.59
C GLN A 80 -20.35 -12.55 6.29
N LEU A 81 -19.31 -11.75 6.22
CA LEU A 81 -18.46 -11.67 5.02
C LEU A 81 -17.76 -13.00 4.68
N CYS A 82 -17.63 -13.91 5.65
CA CYS A 82 -17.07 -15.24 5.39
C CYS A 82 -17.96 -16.12 4.48
N VAL A 83 -19.26 -15.83 4.39
CA VAL A 83 -20.20 -16.63 3.58
C VAL A 83 -20.08 -16.31 2.09
N THR A 84 -19.72 -15.07 1.74
CA THR A 84 -19.70 -14.58 0.35
C THR A 84 -18.32 -14.57 -0.28
N ARG A 85 -17.25 -14.64 0.52
CA ARG A 85 -15.87 -14.67 0.02
C ARG A 85 -15.52 -16.02 -0.62
N LYS A 86 -14.63 -16.03 -1.58
CA LYS A 86 -13.94 -17.24 -2.04
C LYS A 86 -12.84 -17.65 -1.06
N GLN A 87 -12.08 -16.67 -0.56
CA GLN A 87 -11.00 -16.88 0.40
C GLN A 87 -10.77 -15.65 1.28
N ALA A 88 -10.21 -15.86 2.48
CA ALA A 88 -9.74 -14.75 3.30
C ALA A 88 -8.31 -14.35 2.89
N ILE A 89 -8.07 -13.05 2.73
CA ILE A 89 -6.78 -12.52 2.27
C ILE A 89 -6.03 -11.92 3.45
N VAL A 90 -4.88 -12.49 3.76
CA VAL A 90 -4.05 -12.06 4.91
C VAL A 90 -3.35 -10.73 4.62
N GLY A 91 -2.73 -10.64 3.47
CA GLY A 91 -1.87 -9.57 3.01
C GLY A 91 -0.76 -10.13 2.14
N ARG A 92 0.15 -9.24 1.68
CA ARG A 92 1.31 -9.63 0.87
C ARG A 92 2.48 -8.67 1.05
N GLY A 93 3.66 -9.10 0.66
CA GLY A 93 4.89 -8.32 0.69
C GLY A 93 5.82 -8.75 1.82
N ASN A 94 6.74 -7.89 2.19
CA ASN A 94 7.79 -8.17 3.15
C ASN A 94 7.25 -8.09 4.58
N GLN A 95 7.22 -9.20 5.30
CA GLN A 95 6.77 -9.27 6.71
C GLN A 95 7.71 -8.55 7.70
N SER A 96 8.89 -8.14 7.25
CA SER A 96 9.85 -7.34 8.02
C SER A 96 9.95 -5.89 7.51
N ALA A 97 8.98 -5.45 6.69
CA ALA A 97 8.96 -4.10 6.13
C ALA A 97 8.77 -3.03 7.21
N GLU A 98 9.40 -1.89 7.03
CA GLU A 98 9.18 -0.72 7.90
C GLU A 98 7.84 -0.03 7.62
N LEU A 99 7.27 -0.25 6.43
CA LEU A 99 6.02 0.34 5.95
C LEU A 99 4.93 -0.71 5.82
N MET A 100 3.80 -0.44 6.44
CA MET A 100 2.61 -1.25 6.33
C MET A 100 1.46 -0.44 5.74
N PHE A 101 0.99 -0.84 4.57
CA PHE A 101 -0.15 -0.22 3.89
C PHE A 101 -1.45 -0.96 4.23
N VAL A 102 -2.47 -0.22 4.63
CA VAL A 102 -3.77 -0.77 5.04
C VAL A 102 -4.87 -0.21 4.17
N LEU A 103 -5.51 -1.08 3.41
CA LEU A 103 -6.73 -0.83 2.63
C LEU A 103 -7.99 -1.19 3.44
N LEU A 104 -9.17 -0.84 2.95
CA LEU A 104 -10.43 -1.20 3.64
C LEU A 104 -10.68 -2.70 3.63
N ALA A 105 -10.74 -3.28 2.44
CA ALA A 105 -11.10 -4.67 2.21
C ALA A 105 -10.53 -5.13 0.87
N PRO A 106 -10.37 -6.44 0.66
CA PRO A 106 -10.10 -7.00 -0.65
C PRO A 106 -11.23 -6.67 -1.65
N SER A 107 -10.86 -6.40 -2.89
CA SER A 107 -11.78 -6.26 -4.01
C SER A 107 -12.28 -7.62 -4.50
N SER A 108 -13.21 -7.63 -5.47
CA SER A 108 -13.64 -8.89 -6.11
C SER A 108 -12.50 -9.57 -6.86
N SER A 109 -11.62 -8.80 -7.53
CA SER A 109 -10.44 -9.35 -8.21
C SER A 109 -9.40 -9.88 -7.22
N ASP A 110 -9.30 -9.28 -6.04
CA ASP A 110 -8.44 -9.79 -4.96
C ASP A 110 -8.95 -11.13 -4.45
N ASP A 111 -10.27 -11.25 -4.24
CA ASP A 111 -10.92 -12.50 -3.78
C ASP A 111 -10.74 -13.64 -4.80
N GLU A 112 -10.71 -13.31 -6.09
CA GLU A 112 -10.44 -14.27 -7.16
C GLU A 112 -8.98 -14.69 -7.21
N SER A 113 -8.07 -13.73 -7.13
CA SER A 113 -6.61 -13.97 -7.24
C SER A 113 -5.97 -14.44 -5.94
N GLY A 114 -6.63 -14.26 -4.79
CA GLY A 114 -6.03 -14.49 -3.46
C GLY A 114 -5.01 -13.43 -3.04
N ARG A 115 -4.98 -12.30 -3.72
CA ARG A 115 -3.92 -11.28 -3.59
C ARG A 115 -4.52 -9.91 -3.33
N VAL A 116 -4.22 -9.30 -2.19
CA VAL A 116 -4.69 -7.94 -1.88
C VAL A 116 -4.10 -6.91 -2.85
N CYS A 117 -4.91 -5.93 -3.24
CA CYS A 117 -4.52 -4.88 -4.19
C CYS A 117 -4.03 -5.47 -5.52
N SER A 118 -4.91 -6.15 -6.24
CA SER A 118 -4.64 -6.79 -7.53
C SER A 118 -5.19 -5.96 -8.71
N GLY A 119 -4.85 -6.34 -9.95
CA GLY A 119 -5.33 -5.68 -11.16
C GLY A 119 -4.91 -4.20 -11.24
N ASP A 120 -5.81 -3.35 -11.73
CA ASP A 120 -5.57 -1.92 -11.94
C ASP A 120 -5.16 -1.17 -10.67
N ASP A 121 -5.69 -1.58 -9.50
CA ASP A 121 -5.30 -1.03 -8.21
C ASP A 121 -3.81 -1.29 -7.93
N ASN A 122 -3.31 -2.48 -8.24
CA ASN A 122 -1.90 -2.82 -8.10
C ASN A 122 -1.02 -2.02 -9.06
N ASP A 123 -1.46 -1.88 -10.31
CA ASP A 123 -0.68 -1.17 -11.32
C ASP A 123 -0.52 0.31 -10.98
N LEU A 124 -1.59 0.95 -10.51
CA LEU A 124 -1.50 2.32 -10.02
C LEU A 124 -0.64 2.40 -8.77
N PHE A 125 -0.86 1.50 -7.79
CA PHE A 125 -0.15 1.54 -6.52
C PHE A 125 1.35 1.31 -6.68
N SER A 126 1.77 0.37 -7.53
CA SER A 126 3.18 0.13 -7.85
C SER A 126 3.86 1.38 -8.43
N LYS A 127 3.16 2.09 -9.33
CA LYS A 127 3.65 3.35 -9.91
C LYS A 127 3.73 4.47 -8.88
N MET A 128 2.77 4.54 -7.96
CA MET A 128 2.78 5.51 -6.86
C MET A 128 4.00 5.31 -5.94
N LEU A 129 4.29 4.07 -5.55
CA LEU A 129 5.45 3.74 -4.73
C LEU A 129 6.77 3.99 -5.48
N ALA A 130 6.86 3.55 -6.74
CA ALA A 130 8.03 3.77 -7.57
C ALA A 130 8.35 5.27 -7.73
N ALA A 131 7.33 6.15 -7.83
CA ALA A 131 7.53 7.60 -7.94
C ALA A 131 8.20 8.24 -6.72
N ILE A 132 8.19 7.57 -5.57
CA ILE A 132 8.89 7.97 -4.33
C ILE A 132 10.08 7.06 -4.00
N ASN A 133 10.58 6.29 -4.98
CA ASN A 133 11.70 5.37 -4.84
C ASN A 133 11.50 4.26 -3.79
N VAL A 134 10.29 3.76 -3.66
CA VAL A 134 9.93 2.60 -2.83
C VAL A 134 9.53 1.44 -3.74
N ASP A 135 10.14 0.26 -3.55
CA ASP A 135 9.70 -0.93 -4.25
C ASP A 135 8.45 -1.52 -3.58
N ILE A 136 7.53 -2.04 -4.38
CA ILE A 136 6.33 -2.69 -3.87
C ILE A 136 6.65 -3.97 -3.09
N ASP A 137 7.78 -4.59 -3.36
CA ASP A 137 8.25 -5.79 -2.65
C ASP A 137 8.95 -5.47 -1.32
N ASP A 138 9.31 -4.20 -1.08
CA ASP A 138 9.90 -3.73 0.18
C ASP A 138 8.86 -3.29 1.22
N VAL A 139 7.59 -3.33 0.88
CA VAL A 139 6.48 -2.94 1.76
C VAL A 139 5.58 -4.13 2.09
N TYR A 140 4.77 -3.99 3.13
CA TYR A 140 3.70 -4.94 3.43
C TYR A 140 2.34 -4.31 3.16
N ILE A 141 1.50 -5.00 2.39
CA ILE A 141 0.18 -4.53 1.99
C ILE A 141 -0.87 -5.46 2.58
N THR A 142 -1.81 -4.89 3.28
CA THR A 142 -2.92 -5.64 3.88
C THR A 142 -4.22 -4.83 3.85
N SER A 143 -5.27 -5.37 4.43
CA SER A 143 -6.57 -4.71 4.54
C SER A 143 -7.12 -4.83 5.97
N LEU A 144 -7.99 -3.89 6.36
CA LEU A 144 -8.69 -3.91 7.64
C LEU A 144 -9.61 -5.14 7.72
N LEU A 145 -10.42 -5.35 6.68
CA LEU A 145 -11.25 -6.55 6.53
C LEU A 145 -10.49 -7.58 5.69
N LYS A 146 -10.53 -8.84 6.09
CA LYS A 146 -9.82 -9.94 5.42
C LYS A 146 -10.66 -10.65 4.36
N CYS A 147 -11.90 -10.22 4.18
CA CYS A 147 -12.86 -10.76 3.25
C CYS A 147 -13.33 -9.67 2.29
N SER A 148 -13.60 -10.03 1.04
CA SER A 148 -14.20 -9.13 0.07
C SER A 148 -15.58 -8.66 0.54
N VAL A 149 -15.92 -7.42 0.19
CA VAL A 149 -17.20 -6.80 0.56
C VAL A 149 -18.08 -6.75 -0.69
N PRO A 150 -19.27 -7.38 -0.68
CA PRO A 150 -20.19 -7.30 -1.81
C PRO A 150 -20.59 -5.86 -2.15
N ALA A 151 -20.78 -5.56 -3.43
CA ALA A 151 -20.98 -4.19 -3.96
C ALA A 151 -22.13 -3.39 -3.31
N ARG A 152 -23.13 -4.06 -2.75
CA ARG A 152 -24.28 -3.42 -2.08
C ARG A 152 -24.26 -3.56 -0.56
N HIS A 153 -23.16 -4.08 -0.01
CA HIS A 153 -23.02 -4.28 1.43
C HIS A 153 -22.34 -3.06 2.07
N THR A 154 -22.95 -2.52 3.11
CA THR A 154 -22.34 -1.47 3.94
C THR A 154 -21.61 -2.12 5.10
N VAL A 155 -20.31 -1.88 5.20
CA VAL A 155 -19.46 -2.40 6.27
C VAL A 155 -20.00 -1.95 7.63
N SER A 156 -20.32 -2.90 8.49
CA SER A 156 -20.85 -2.65 9.82
C SER A 156 -19.74 -2.49 10.87
N ALA A 157 -20.01 -1.74 11.93
CA ALA A 157 -19.09 -1.59 13.06
C ALA A 157 -18.76 -2.95 13.72
N LYS A 158 -19.68 -3.92 13.67
CA LYS A 158 -19.45 -5.28 14.19
C LYS A 158 -18.40 -6.03 13.37
N GLU A 159 -18.47 -5.95 12.04
CA GLU A 159 -17.49 -6.58 11.14
C GLU A 159 -16.10 -5.96 11.32
N VAL A 160 -16.04 -4.63 11.38
CA VAL A 160 -14.79 -3.91 11.67
C VAL A 160 -14.19 -4.37 12.99
N LYS A 161 -14.97 -4.40 14.08
CA LYS A 161 -14.51 -4.80 15.42
C LYS A 161 -13.97 -6.23 15.42
N GLN A 162 -14.63 -7.15 14.75
CA GLN A 162 -14.22 -8.55 14.68
C GLN A 162 -12.94 -8.75 13.85
N CYS A 163 -12.84 -8.04 12.74
CA CYS A 163 -11.71 -8.19 11.81
C CYS A 163 -10.47 -7.39 12.24
N SER A 164 -10.64 -6.24 12.93
CA SER A 164 -9.53 -5.42 13.42
C SER A 164 -8.58 -6.14 14.36
N ALA A 165 -9.04 -7.20 15.06
CA ALA A 165 -8.19 -8.04 15.89
C ALA A 165 -7.07 -8.72 15.07
N HIS A 166 -7.34 -9.14 13.84
CA HIS A 166 -6.34 -9.71 12.94
C HIS A 166 -5.32 -8.67 12.49
N LEU A 167 -5.78 -7.46 12.14
CA LEU A 167 -4.87 -6.36 11.78
C LEU A 167 -3.96 -5.99 12.94
N LYS A 168 -4.49 -5.91 14.17
CA LYS A 168 -3.68 -5.65 15.38
C LYS A 168 -2.60 -6.70 15.58
N GLN A 169 -2.93 -7.98 15.43
CA GLN A 169 -1.94 -9.04 15.51
C GLN A 169 -0.87 -8.93 14.43
N GLN A 170 -1.23 -8.53 13.21
CA GLN A 170 -0.25 -8.26 12.14
C GLN A 170 0.69 -7.11 12.51
N ILE A 171 0.16 -5.99 13.04
CA ILE A 171 0.95 -4.85 13.49
C ILE A 171 1.91 -5.27 14.62
N GLN A 172 1.43 -6.05 15.58
CA GLN A 172 2.25 -6.53 16.71
C GLN A 172 3.37 -7.50 16.30
N LEU A 173 3.11 -8.36 15.31
CA LEU A 173 4.12 -9.28 14.79
C LEU A 173 5.16 -8.59 13.91
N MET A 174 4.72 -7.63 13.10
CA MET A 174 5.57 -6.95 12.13
C MET A 174 6.33 -5.78 12.74
N GLN A 175 5.72 -5.07 13.71
CA GLN A 175 6.24 -3.84 14.33
C GLN A 175 6.73 -2.80 13.29
N PRO A 176 5.85 -2.39 12.36
CA PRO A 176 6.24 -1.44 11.33
C PRO A 176 6.59 -0.09 11.96
N LYS A 177 7.46 0.70 11.32
CA LYS A 177 7.76 2.07 11.76
C LYS A 177 6.63 3.04 11.43
N LEU A 178 5.88 2.78 10.36
CA LEU A 178 4.78 3.62 9.91
C LEU A 178 3.65 2.79 9.33
N LEU A 179 2.43 3.13 9.72
CA LEU A 179 1.20 2.57 9.19
C LEU A 179 0.58 3.55 8.20
N ILE A 180 0.50 3.20 6.93
CA ILE A 180 -0.11 4.03 5.90
C ILE A 180 -1.53 3.53 5.65
N VAL A 181 -2.52 4.30 6.09
CA VAL A 181 -3.94 3.96 5.95
C VAL A 181 -4.49 4.64 4.71
N LEU A 182 -5.00 3.85 3.78
CA LEU A 182 -5.47 4.30 2.48
C LEU A 182 -7.00 4.30 2.41
N GLY A 183 -7.55 5.47 2.08
CA GLY A 183 -8.98 5.68 1.84
C GLY A 183 -9.77 6.16 3.04
N GLU A 184 -10.79 7.00 2.75
CA GLU A 184 -11.61 7.66 3.77
C GLU A 184 -12.36 6.68 4.68
N THR A 185 -12.98 5.66 4.09
CA THR A 185 -13.72 4.66 4.85
C THR A 185 -12.79 3.85 5.76
N THR A 186 -11.60 3.51 5.29
CA THR A 186 -10.61 2.76 6.08
C THR A 186 -10.23 3.51 7.34
N ILE A 187 -9.87 4.80 7.20
CA ILE A 187 -9.40 5.59 8.35
C ILE A 187 -10.53 5.87 9.34
N ARG A 188 -11.75 6.14 8.84
CA ARG A 188 -12.92 6.32 9.71
C ARG A 188 -13.21 5.06 10.53
N CYS A 189 -13.13 3.89 9.91
CA CYS A 189 -13.32 2.61 10.59
C CYS A 189 -12.25 2.32 11.63
N LEU A 190 -10.98 2.62 11.31
CA LEU A 190 -9.86 2.35 12.21
C LEU A 190 -9.81 3.30 13.40
N LEU A 191 -9.95 4.61 13.17
CA LEU A 191 -9.86 5.62 14.23
C LEU A 191 -11.19 5.89 14.92
N GLN A 192 -12.31 5.36 14.40
CA GLN A 192 -13.67 5.59 14.92
C GLN A 192 -14.00 7.08 15.06
N LYS A 193 -13.49 7.90 14.14
CA LYS A 193 -13.71 9.35 14.11
C LYS A 193 -14.50 9.73 12.86
N ASN A 194 -15.49 10.62 13.06
CA ASN A 194 -16.28 11.15 11.96
C ASN A 194 -15.65 12.45 11.43
N MET A 195 -14.53 12.31 10.72
CA MET A 195 -13.80 13.40 10.07
C MET A 195 -13.70 13.11 8.57
N SER A 196 -13.52 14.15 7.76
CA SER A 196 -13.25 13.98 6.34
C SER A 196 -11.80 13.48 6.12
N LEU A 197 -11.54 12.87 4.96
CA LEU A 197 -10.18 12.48 4.60
C LEU A 197 -9.23 13.68 4.59
N GLU A 198 -9.70 14.84 4.14
CA GLU A 198 -8.91 16.08 4.12
C GLU A 198 -8.48 16.52 5.53
N ASP A 199 -9.38 16.44 6.52
CA ASP A 199 -9.06 16.76 7.91
C ASP A 199 -8.01 15.79 8.47
N PHE A 200 -8.14 14.48 8.17
CA PHE A 200 -7.16 13.49 8.57
C PHE A 200 -5.79 13.77 7.93
N ARG A 201 -5.75 14.06 6.63
CA ARG A 201 -4.52 14.39 5.90
C ARG A 201 -3.81 15.63 6.45
N ALA A 202 -4.59 16.66 6.84
CA ALA A 202 -4.04 17.86 7.45
C ALA A 202 -3.35 17.61 8.80
N MET A 203 -3.63 16.48 9.44
CA MET A 203 -3.01 16.07 10.72
C MET A 203 -1.75 15.20 10.54
N ASN A 204 -1.47 14.67 9.35
CA ASN A 204 -0.32 13.79 9.10
C ASN A 204 1.03 14.34 9.63
N THR A 205 1.22 15.66 9.54
CA THR A 205 2.48 16.30 9.94
C THR A 205 2.40 17.06 11.27
N LYS A 206 1.19 17.38 11.74
CA LYS A 206 0.99 18.23 12.93
C LYS A 206 0.84 17.43 14.20
N SER A 207 0.08 16.35 14.14
CA SER A 207 -0.20 15.47 15.27
C SER A 207 -0.66 14.12 14.72
N PRO A 208 0.27 13.24 14.30
CA PRO A 208 -0.08 11.96 13.71
C PRO A 208 -0.89 11.13 14.71
N PHE A 209 -1.88 10.42 14.19
CA PHE A 209 -2.58 9.41 14.97
C PHE A 209 -1.66 8.21 15.19
N GLU A 210 -1.94 7.44 16.24
CA GLU A 210 -1.23 6.20 16.51
C GLU A 210 -2.21 5.04 16.64
N ILE A 211 -1.79 3.88 16.17
CA ILE A 211 -2.46 2.60 16.37
C ILE A 211 -1.44 1.64 16.95
N ASP A 212 -1.70 1.11 18.16
CA ASP A 212 -0.79 0.24 18.90
C ASP A 212 0.65 0.84 18.98
N SER A 213 0.74 2.16 19.26
CA SER A 213 1.99 2.94 19.34
C SER A 213 2.75 3.08 18.00
N VAL A 214 2.15 2.71 16.88
CA VAL A 214 2.69 2.93 15.55
C VAL A 214 2.07 4.20 14.97
N PRO A 215 2.86 5.18 14.51
CA PRO A 215 2.33 6.37 13.89
C PRO A 215 1.57 6.05 12.60
N VAL A 216 0.49 6.80 12.35
CA VAL A 216 -0.39 6.61 11.20
C VAL A 216 -0.25 7.76 10.23
N PHE A 217 -0.03 7.44 8.97
CA PHE A 217 -0.07 8.34 7.84
C PHE A 217 -1.31 8.05 6.99
N VAL A 218 -1.99 9.07 6.50
CA VAL A 218 -3.28 8.92 5.79
C VAL A 218 -3.18 9.46 4.37
N SER A 219 -3.69 8.71 3.39
CA SER A 219 -3.83 9.15 2.01
C SER A 219 -5.00 8.45 1.31
N TYR A 220 -5.19 8.78 0.03
CA TYR A 220 -6.20 8.15 -0.83
C TYR A 220 -5.81 6.72 -1.19
N SER A 221 -6.81 5.84 -1.34
CA SER A 221 -6.61 4.49 -1.85
C SER A 221 -6.47 4.49 -3.38
N PRO A 222 -5.76 3.51 -3.99
CA PRO A 222 -5.70 3.35 -5.44
C PRO A 222 -7.09 3.30 -6.08
N GLN A 223 -8.03 2.58 -5.46
CA GLN A 223 -9.41 2.47 -5.92
C GLN A 223 -10.12 3.83 -5.99
N GLU A 224 -9.98 4.68 -4.95
CA GLU A 224 -10.53 6.03 -4.96
C GLU A 224 -9.90 6.88 -6.07
N LEU A 225 -8.59 6.76 -6.31
CA LEU A 225 -7.86 7.49 -7.34
C LEU A 225 -8.22 7.05 -8.77
N LEU A 226 -8.61 5.79 -8.97
CA LEU A 226 -9.13 5.30 -10.25
C LEU A 226 -10.54 5.80 -10.51
N GLN A 227 -11.38 5.86 -9.47
CA GLN A 227 -12.75 6.35 -9.56
C GLN A 227 -12.83 7.88 -9.66
N GLN A 228 -11.92 8.60 -9.03
CA GLN A 228 -11.88 10.06 -8.94
C GLN A 228 -10.46 10.58 -9.21
N PRO A 229 -10.07 10.66 -10.50
CA PRO A 229 -8.70 11.02 -10.91
C PRO A 229 -8.24 12.41 -10.44
N GLU A 230 -9.16 13.33 -10.13
CA GLU A 230 -8.87 14.66 -9.58
C GLU A 230 -8.14 14.62 -8.23
N TYR A 231 -8.26 13.54 -7.48
CA TYR A 231 -7.55 13.36 -6.21
C TYR A 231 -6.08 12.93 -6.37
N LYS A 232 -5.65 12.53 -7.57
CA LYS A 232 -4.25 12.12 -7.83
C LYS A 232 -3.23 13.19 -7.46
N ARG A 233 -3.55 14.47 -7.71
CA ARG A 233 -2.66 15.58 -7.32
C ARG A 233 -2.49 15.67 -5.81
N LYS A 234 -3.57 15.45 -5.04
CA LYS A 234 -3.53 15.46 -3.58
C LYS A 234 -2.75 14.26 -3.05
N ALA A 235 -3.02 13.06 -3.58
CA ALA A 235 -2.27 11.86 -3.25
C ALA A 235 -0.76 12.01 -3.56
N TRP A 236 -0.41 12.70 -4.65
CA TRP A 236 0.99 13.01 -4.95
C TRP A 236 1.64 13.88 -3.88
N THR A 237 0.93 14.89 -3.37
CA THR A 237 1.42 15.71 -2.24
C THR A 237 1.67 14.86 -1.00
N ASP A 238 0.78 13.89 -0.71
CA ASP A 238 0.95 12.97 0.41
C ASP A 238 2.16 12.06 0.22
N LEU A 239 2.35 11.50 -0.98
CA LEU A 239 3.52 10.66 -1.30
C LEU A 239 4.83 11.42 -1.12
N GLN A 240 4.89 12.70 -1.53
CA GLN A 240 6.07 13.54 -1.30
C GLN A 240 6.33 13.81 0.18
N GLN A 241 5.29 13.92 1.01
CA GLN A 241 5.43 14.02 2.46
C GLN A 241 5.95 12.71 3.05
N LEU A 242 5.39 11.59 2.61
CA LEU A 242 5.81 10.26 3.00
C LEU A 242 7.30 10.04 2.68
N GLU A 243 7.73 10.36 1.46
CA GLU A 243 9.14 10.28 1.03
C GLU A 243 10.09 11.07 1.94
N LYS A 244 9.69 12.29 2.32
CA LYS A 244 10.50 13.12 3.24
C LYS A 244 10.62 12.50 4.63
N MET A 245 9.54 11.88 5.14
CA MET A 245 9.56 11.22 6.45
C MET A 245 10.55 10.06 6.52
N PHE A 246 10.76 9.33 5.40
CA PHE A 246 11.75 8.24 5.35
C PHE A 246 13.19 8.72 5.18
N LYS A 247 13.41 9.74 4.37
CA LYS A 247 14.77 10.24 4.11
C LYS A 247 15.38 10.97 5.30
N THR A 248 14.57 11.33 6.29
CA THR A 248 14.99 12.08 7.48
C THR A 248 15.31 11.17 8.67
N GLN A 249 15.08 9.86 8.58
CA GLN A 249 15.42 8.84 9.57
C GLN A 249 16.66 8.03 9.13
#